data_91fad060050d47d8f19524b7a19278b0
#
_entry.id   91fad060050d47d8f19524b7a19278b0
#
_cell.length_a   1.000
_cell.length_b   1.000
_cell.length_c   1.000
_cell.angle_alpha   90.00
_cell.angle_beta   90.00
_cell.angle_gamma   90.00
#
_symmetry.space_group_name_H-M   'P 1'
#
loop_
_entity.id
_entity.type
_entity.pdbx_description
1 polymer ?
#
loop_
_entity_poly.entity_id
_entity_poly.type
_entity_poly.pdbx_seq_one_letter_code
_entity_poly.pdbx_strand_id
1 'polypeptide(L)'
;MPEDALRRLQAVPWDALDGLVEVVLPAVARVLDGAVAEREIDRLLRAHRVLRTEQRTAVVEAVFGVGLWRRRLRAHAASTDPRGLLFVLLRDLSLVPEERAAGLTGLGPPLPPRSSPPQRIAEKWSFPDWIEAVFLRELRADAEALAAAVCAPGPVCLRANALRIGRDELARLLEREGVLTRPGRYARDALVMTSARPNLLALRAYREGLFEAQDEGSQLVAQLVQAQPGETVLDLCAGAGGKTLALAAAMGGRGRLLAWDPDADRLRRLSERARRAGATVEIGRDVEADAVLADVPCSELGTLRRGPDLRFRLCEEDAARFPALQRDVLEAALRHVRPGGRLVYATCTLRREENEEVAVALERGHPELERLSPDLPSELVPDGFLRTWPHLHDMDGFFAAVWRKV
;
A
#
# COMPACT_ATOMS: atom_id res chain seq x y z
N MET A 1 -12.75 -0.75 14.91
CA MET A 1 -12.02 -1.80 14.18
C MET A 1 -12.92 -2.31 13.07
N PRO A 2 -12.42 -2.60 11.85
CA PRO A 2 -13.24 -3.14 10.77
C PRO A 2 -13.89 -4.46 11.22
N GLU A 3 -15.15 -4.70 10.83
CA GLU A 3 -15.85 -5.94 11.18
C GLU A 3 -15.10 -7.18 10.68
N ASP A 4 -14.53 -7.10 9.49
CA ASP A 4 -13.74 -8.22 8.92
C ASP A 4 -12.49 -8.54 9.73
N ALA A 5 -11.80 -7.51 10.28
CA ALA A 5 -10.65 -7.72 11.16
C ALA A 5 -11.06 -8.36 12.49
N LEU A 6 -12.23 -7.98 13.04
CA LEU A 6 -12.79 -8.61 14.23
C LEU A 6 -13.18 -10.07 13.94
N ARG A 7 -13.93 -10.32 12.86
CA ARG A 7 -14.34 -11.67 12.45
C ARG A 7 -13.13 -12.58 12.26
N ARG A 8 -12.06 -12.05 11.63
CA ARG A 8 -10.80 -12.78 11.44
C ARG A 8 -10.18 -13.17 12.78
N LEU A 9 -10.06 -12.24 13.73
CA LEU A 9 -9.50 -12.53 15.06
C LEU A 9 -10.37 -13.53 15.83
N GLN A 10 -11.69 -13.43 15.72
CA GLN A 10 -12.62 -14.34 16.38
C GLN A 10 -12.60 -15.75 15.76
N ALA A 11 -12.21 -15.89 14.50
CA ALA A 11 -12.08 -17.19 13.82
C ALA A 11 -10.72 -17.88 14.05
N VAL A 12 -9.77 -17.24 14.74
CA VAL A 12 -8.48 -17.84 15.04
C VAL A 12 -8.63 -18.97 16.06
N PRO A 13 -7.99 -20.14 15.83
CA PRO A 13 -8.02 -21.25 16.79
C PRO A 13 -7.11 -20.96 18.00
N TRP A 14 -7.51 -20.03 18.87
CA TRP A 14 -6.70 -19.52 19.98
C TRP A 14 -6.28 -20.60 20.97
N ASP A 15 -7.04 -21.67 21.12
CA ASP A 15 -6.66 -22.81 21.98
C ASP A 15 -5.35 -23.47 21.52
N ALA A 16 -4.99 -23.33 20.24
CA ALA A 16 -3.73 -23.83 19.71
C ALA A 16 -2.50 -23.02 20.20
N LEU A 17 -2.71 -21.89 20.88
CA LEU A 17 -1.67 -21.09 21.51
C LEU A 17 -1.20 -21.70 22.87
N ASP A 18 -1.92 -22.69 23.40
CA ASP A 18 -1.61 -23.34 24.67
C ASP A 18 -0.17 -23.86 24.69
N GLY A 19 0.57 -23.51 25.75
CA GLY A 19 2.00 -23.83 25.89
C GLY A 19 2.95 -23.08 24.97
N LEU A 20 2.48 -22.14 24.13
CA LEU A 20 3.31 -21.42 23.16
C LEU A 20 3.53 -19.94 23.52
N VAL A 21 2.95 -19.44 24.62
CA VAL A 21 3.04 -18.03 24.98
C VAL A 21 4.49 -17.55 25.15
N GLU A 22 5.35 -18.35 25.76
CA GLU A 22 6.76 -18.00 25.96
C GLU A 22 7.58 -17.98 24.66
N VAL A 23 7.08 -18.64 23.62
CA VAL A 23 7.66 -18.58 22.26
C VAL A 23 7.20 -17.31 21.54
N VAL A 24 5.97 -16.85 21.80
CA VAL A 24 5.35 -15.70 21.11
C VAL A 24 5.78 -14.37 21.71
N LEU A 25 5.84 -14.25 23.04
CA LEU A 25 6.09 -12.98 23.73
C LEU A 25 7.39 -12.26 23.32
N PRO A 26 8.54 -12.95 23.10
CA PRO A 26 9.74 -12.26 22.62
C PRO A 26 9.58 -11.62 21.25
N ALA A 27 8.81 -12.24 20.34
CA ALA A 27 8.51 -11.66 19.04
C ALA A 27 7.55 -10.46 19.16
N VAL A 28 6.52 -10.57 20.00
CA VAL A 28 5.61 -9.46 20.34
C VAL A 28 6.40 -8.27 20.88
N ALA A 29 7.28 -8.50 21.86
CA ALA A 29 8.10 -7.43 22.46
C ALA A 29 8.92 -6.69 21.38
N ARG A 30 9.66 -7.42 20.54
CA ARG A 30 10.43 -6.79 19.45
C ARG A 30 9.57 -6.01 18.48
N VAL A 31 8.37 -6.49 18.14
CA VAL A 31 7.43 -5.74 17.28
C VAL A 31 6.92 -4.49 17.96
N LEU A 32 6.67 -4.52 19.26
CA LEU A 32 6.29 -3.34 20.04
C LEU A 32 7.43 -2.31 20.12
N ASP A 33 8.68 -2.76 20.07
CA ASP A 33 9.90 -1.94 20.03
C ASP A 33 10.28 -1.46 18.61
N GLY A 34 9.42 -1.73 17.60
CA GLY A 34 9.58 -1.21 16.24
C GLY A 34 10.12 -2.20 15.20
N ALA A 35 10.34 -3.47 15.57
CA ALA A 35 10.71 -4.49 14.57
C ALA A 35 9.56 -4.75 13.58
N VAL A 36 9.91 -5.13 12.35
CA VAL A 36 8.95 -5.49 11.28
C VAL A 36 8.27 -6.82 11.64
N ALA A 37 6.93 -6.79 11.77
CA ALA A 37 6.16 -7.93 12.23
C ALA A 37 6.36 -9.19 11.37
N GLU A 38 6.34 -9.05 10.03
CA GLU A 38 6.54 -10.18 9.12
C GLU A 38 7.93 -10.84 9.31
N ARG A 39 8.97 -10.04 9.54
CA ARG A 39 10.33 -10.58 9.78
C ARG A 39 10.42 -11.35 11.09
N GLU A 40 9.76 -10.86 12.13
CA GLU A 40 9.73 -11.52 13.42
C GLU A 40 8.90 -12.81 13.37
N ILE A 41 7.76 -12.79 12.68
CA ILE A 41 6.94 -13.97 12.41
C ILE A 41 7.74 -15.02 11.60
N ASP A 42 8.40 -14.62 10.53
CA ASP A 42 9.25 -15.50 9.72
C ASP A 42 10.36 -16.14 10.55
N ARG A 43 11.05 -15.34 11.37
CA ARG A 43 12.09 -15.82 12.29
C ARG A 43 11.54 -16.87 13.25
N LEU A 44 10.41 -16.59 13.88
CA LEU A 44 9.74 -17.47 14.82
C LEU A 44 9.32 -18.78 14.15
N LEU A 45 8.66 -18.72 12.98
CA LEU A 45 8.21 -19.91 12.26
C LEU A 45 9.37 -20.78 11.74
N ARG A 46 10.51 -20.17 11.38
CA ARG A 46 11.74 -20.92 11.01
C ARG A 46 12.37 -21.61 12.19
N ALA A 47 12.35 -20.99 13.38
CA ALA A 47 12.87 -21.58 14.62
C ALA A 47 11.98 -22.73 15.12
N HIS A 48 10.67 -22.69 14.84
CA HIS A 48 9.68 -23.65 15.34
C HIS A 48 8.96 -24.38 14.18
N ARG A 49 9.72 -25.12 13.36
CA ARG A 49 9.21 -25.80 12.16
C ARG A 49 8.17 -26.89 12.43
N VAL A 50 8.13 -27.42 13.64
CA VAL A 50 7.24 -28.49 14.08
C VAL A 50 5.82 -28.03 14.43
N LEU A 51 5.55 -26.71 14.44
CA LEU A 51 4.22 -26.17 14.72
C LEU A 51 3.21 -26.66 13.70
N ARG A 52 2.07 -27.17 14.18
CA ARG A 52 0.91 -27.54 13.35
C ARG A 52 0.27 -26.29 12.73
N THR A 53 -0.53 -26.47 11.69
CA THR A 53 -1.18 -25.37 10.95
C THR A 53 -1.95 -24.42 11.87
N GLU A 54 -2.76 -24.94 12.79
CA GLU A 54 -3.54 -24.15 13.76
C GLU A 54 -2.64 -23.35 14.71
N GLN A 55 -1.56 -23.97 15.20
CA GLN A 55 -0.57 -23.31 16.04
C GLN A 55 0.14 -22.18 15.29
N ARG A 56 0.53 -22.42 14.03
CA ARG A 56 1.11 -21.38 13.19
C ARG A 56 0.16 -20.20 13.01
N THR A 57 -1.11 -20.46 12.76
CA THR A 57 -2.14 -19.42 12.65
C THR A 57 -2.26 -18.62 13.94
N ALA A 58 -2.41 -19.27 15.08
CA ALA A 58 -2.53 -18.59 16.37
C ALA A 58 -1.31 -17.74 16.71
N VAL A 59 -0.10 -18.26 16.49
CA VAL A 59 1.18 -17.56 16.71
C VAL A 59 1.31 -16.32 15.80
N VAL A 60 1.01 -16.47 14.51
CA VAL A 60 1.04 -15.36 13.55
C VAL A 60 0.07 -14.26 13.94
N GLU A 61 -1.18 -14.62 14.24
CA GLU A 61 -2.21 -13.66 14.63
C GLU A 61 -1.94 -13.02 16.00
N ALA A 62 -1.29 -13.72 16.93
CA ALA A 62 -0.86 -13.13 18.20
C ALA A 62 0.20 -12.03 18.01
N VAL A 63 1.26 -12.30 17.24
CA VAL A 63 2.32 -11.32 16.98
C VAL A 63 1.79 -10.16 16.16
N PHE A 64 1.09 -10.44 15.05
CA PHE A 64 0.57 -9.42 14.14
C PHE A 64 -0.55 -8.60 14.79
N GLY A 65 -1.48 -9.27 15.49
CA GLY A 65 -2.63 -8.62 16.15
C GLY A 65 -2.19 -7.66 17.25
N VAL A 66 -1.27 -8.09 18.13
CA VAL A 66 -0.73 -7.18 19.17
C VAL A 66 0.05 -6.03 18.53
N GLY A 67 0.89 -6.30 17.53
CA GLY A 67 1.65 -5.28 16.82
C GLY A 67 0.76 -4.24 16.16
N LEU A 68 -0.25 -4.69 15.42
CA LEU A 68 -1.15 -3.82 14.65
C LEU A 68 -2.11 -3.01 15.54
N TRP A 69 -2.66 -3.63 16.59
CA TRP A 69 -3.66 -3.00 17.45
C TRP A 69 -3.06 -2.45 18.75
N ARG A 70 -1.73 -2.27 18.83
CA ARG A 70 -0.99 -1.91 20.06
C ARG A 70 -1.56 -0.70 20.79
N ARG A 71 -1.98 0.37 20.12
CA ARG A 71 -2.53 1.56 20.77
C ARG A 71 -3.92 1.32 21.33
N ARG A 72 -4.77 0.62 20.58
CA ARG A 72 -6.09 0.22 21.06
C ARG A 72 -5.97 -0.69 22.27
N LEU A 73 -5.08 -1.68 22.21
CA LEU A 73 -4.84 -2.61 23.31
C LEU A 73 -4.30 -1.91 24.55
N ARG A 74 -3.37 -0.95 24.37
CA ARG A 74 -2.85 -0.12 25.48
C ARG A 74 -3.95 0.71 26.14
N ALA A 75 -4.85 1.28 25.39
CA ALA A 75 -6.00 2.03 25.92
C ALA A 75 -6.92 1.12 26.75
N HIS A 76 -7.10 -0.14 26.36
CA HIS A 76 -7.90 -1.12 27.11
C HIS A 76 -7.15 -1.70 28.33
N ALA A 77 -5.85 -2.00 28.18
CA ALA A 77 -5.07 -2.68 29.21
C ALA A 77 -4.54 -1.75 30.31
N ALA A 78 -4.49 -0.44 30.04
CA ALA A 78 -3.71 0.52 30.85
C ALA A 78 -2.27 0.03 31.13
N SER A 79 -1.69 -0.72 30.17
CA SER A 79 -0.39 -1.37 30.28
C SER A 79 0.35 -1.39 28.94
N THR A 80 1.66 -1.49 28.98
CA THR A 80 2.53 -1.71 27.80
C THR A 80 3.16 -3.10 27.78
N ASP A 81 2.90 -3.91 28.82
CA ASP A 81 3.43 -5.25 28.94
C ASP A 81 2.92 -6.16 27.80
N PRO A 82 3.81 -6.84 27.05
CA PRO A 82 3.43 -7.72 25.95
C PRO A 82 2.40 -8.80 26.32
N ARG A 83 2.51 -9.38 27.49
CA ARG A 83 1.61 -10.44 27.98
C ARG A 83 0.22 -9.88 28.29
N GLY A 84 0.15 -8.72 28.95
CA GLY A 84 -1.10 -8.01 29.22
C GLY A 84 -1.80 -7.56 27.93
N LEU A 85 -1.04 -7.08 26.93
CA LEU A 85 -1.60 -6.72 25.63
C LEU A 85 -2.13 -7.94 24.85
N LEU A 86 -1.43 -9.07 24.91
CA LEU A 86 -1.90 -10.33 24.30
C LEU A 86 -3.19 -10.81 24.99
N PHE A 87 -3.25 -10.74 26.32
CA PHE A 87 -4.46 -11.07 27.08
C PHE A 87 -5.66 -10.23 26.63
N VAL A 88 -5.49 -8.91 26.50
CA VAL A 88 -6.54 -7.99 26.05
C VAL A 88 -6.94 -8.27 24.59
N LEU A 89 -5.99 -8.59 23.72
CA LEU A 89 -6.30 -9.03 22.35
C LEU A 89 -7.24 -10.25 22.35
N LEU A 90 -6.91 -11.26 23.16
CA LEU A 90 -7.69 -12.49 23.25
C LEU A 90 -9.08 -12.22 23.83
N ARG A 91 -9.15 -11.56 25.00
CA ARG A 91 -10.40 -11.32 25.72
C ARG A 91 -11.33 -10.34 25.01
N ASP A 92 -10.81 -9.16 24.64
CA ASP A 92 -11.65 -8.02 24.23
C ASP A 92 -11.87 -7.94 22.72
N LEU A 93 -10.92 -8.38 21.90
CA LEU A 93 -11.05 -8.33 20.45
C LEU A 93 -11.40 -9.69 19.85
N SER A 94 -10.85 -10.78 20.41
CA SER A 94 -11.09 -12.14 19.91
C SER A 94 -12.25 -12.83 20.63
N LEU A 95 -12.81 -12.23 21.67
CA LEU A 95 -13.92 -12.75 22.48
C LEU A 95 -13.63 -14.12 23.14
N VAL A 96 -12.37 -14.40 23.40
CA VAL A 96 -11.98 -15.57 24.20
C VAL A 96 -12.45 -15.36 25.64
N PRO A 97 -13.08 -16.36 26.31
CA PRO A 97 -13.48 -16.24 27.72
C PRO A 97 -12.30 -15.83 28.60
N GLU A 98 -12.55 -14.96 29.58
CA GLU A 98 -11.51 -14.32 30.40
C GLU A 98 -10.58 -15.32 31.08
N GLU A 99 -11.13 -16.35 31.72
CA GLU A 99 -10.37 -17.41 32.36
C GLU A 99 -9.48 -18.16 31.36
N ARG A 100 -10.00 -18.42 30.15
CA ARG A 100 -9.25 -19.09 29.10
C ARG A 100 -8.15 -18.19 28.56
N ALA A 101 -8.42 -16.90 28.34
CA ALA A 101 -7.42 -15.92 27.92
C ALA A 101 -6.29 -15.79 28.97
N ALA A 102 -6.63 -15.77 30.25
CA ALA A 102 -5.66 -15.78 31.34
C ALA A 102 -4.81 -17.06 31.33
N GLY A 103 -5.43 -18.22 31.19
CA GLY A 103 -4.72 -19.49 31.06
C GLY A 103 -3.79 -19.57 29.87
N LEU A 104 -4.26 -19.17 28.66
CA LEU A 104 -3.46 -19.15 27.43
C LEU A 104 -2.26 -18.21 27.51
N THR A 105 -2.41 -17.07 28.20
CA THR A 105 -1.32 -16.09 28.35
C THR A 105 -0.45 -16.31 29.57
N GLY A 106 -0.88 -17.14 30.52
CA GLY A 106 -0.22 -17.30 31.81
C GLY A 106 -0.29 -16.03 32.67
N LEU A 107 -1.30 -15.14 32.42
CA LEU A 107 -1.46 -13.91 33.20
C LEU A 107 -2.23 -14.17 34.48
N GLY A 108 -1.56 -13.92 35.62
CA GLY A 108 -2.17 -13.98 36.98
C GLY A 108 -2.90 -12.68 37.35
N PRO A 109 -3.74 -12.72 38.41
CA PRO A 109 -4.37 -11.53 38.93
C PRO A 109 -3.33 -10.52 39.53
N PRO A 110 -3.63 -9.18 39.50
CA PRO A 110 -4.87 -8.62 38.98
C PRO A 110 -4.90 -8.57 37.47
N LEU A 111 -6.02 -9.01 36.87
CA LEU A 111 -6.21 -8.93 35.44
C LEU A 111 -6.53 -7.48 34.99
N PRO A 112 -6.12 -7.07 33.79
CA PRO A 112 -6.49 -5.78 33.22
C PRO A 112 -8.02 -5.58 33.26
N PRO A 113 -8.53 -4.44 33.76
CA PRO A 113 -9.96 -4.19 33.81
C PRO A 113 -10.56 -4.10 32.42
N ARG A 114 -11.85 -4.40 32.26
CA ARG A 114 -12.59 -4.09 31.03
C ARG A 114 -12.81 -2.59 30.97
N SER A 115 -12.43 -1.97 29.87
CA SER A 115 -12.66 -0.54 29.60
C SER A 115 -13.64 -0.34 28.46
N SER A 116 -14.28 0.83 28.44
CA SER A 116 -15.10 1.24 27.29
C SER A 116 -14.23 1.36 26.04
N PRO A 117 -14.77 1.08 24.84
CA PRO A 117 -14.04 1.28 23.59
C PRO A 117 -13.52 2.72 23.48
N PRO A 118 -12.26 2.91 23.04
CA PRO A 118 -11.71 4.26 22.90
C PRO A 118 -12.49 5.07 21.85
N GLN A 119 -12.62 6.37 22.07
CA GLN A 119 -13.38 7.28 21.20
C GLN A 119 -12.47 7.99 20.18
N ARG A 120 -11.22 8.29 20.56
CA ARG A 120 -10.25 8.93 19.66
C ARG A 120 -9.90 8.00 18.49
N ILE A 121 -9.83 8.57 17.27
CA ILE A 121 -9.44 7.83 16.05
C ILE A 121 -8.11 7.11 16.23
N ALA A 122 -7.10 7.79 16.80
CA ALA A 122 -5.78 7.21 17.03
C ALA A 122 -5.82 5.93 17.90
N GLU A 123 -6.62 5.92 18.94
CA GLU A 123 -6.75 4.75 19.83
C GLU A 123 -7.69 3.70 19.23
N LYS A 124 -8.83 4.12 18.71
CA LYS A 124 -9.87 3.25 18.12
C LYS A 124 -9.33 2.44 16.94
N TRP A 125 -8.51 3.07 16.09
CA TRP A 125 -7.96 2.48 14.87
C TRP A 125 -6.47 2.16 14.97
N SER A 126 -5.87 2.40 16.14
CA SER A 126 -4.45 2.11 16.44
C SER A 126 -3.48 2.85 15.52
N PHE A 127 -3.62 4.18 15.40
CA PHE A 127 -2.69 5.07 14.71
C PHE A 127 -1.84 5.88 15.69
N PRO A 128 -0.63 6.32 15.33
CA PRO A 128 0.07 7.41 16.00
C PRO A 128 -0.76 8.72 15.97
N ASP A 129 -0.54 9.60 16.95
CA ASP A 129 -1.31 10.85 17.05
C ASP A 129 -1.10 11.78 15.85
N TRP A 130 0.10 11.80 15.28
CA TRP A 130 0.39 12.59 14.09
C TRP A 130 -0.40 12.12 12.85
N ILE A 131 -0.67 10.82 12.69
CA ILE A 131 -1.50 10.29 11.59
C ILE A 131 -2.97 10.68 11.80
N GLU A 132 -3.48 10.62 13.05
CA GLU A 132 -4.82 11.13 13.38
C GLU A 132 -4.92 12.61 13.01
N ALA A 133 -3.92 13.42 13.37
CA ALA A 133 -3.87 14.84 13.03
C ALA A 133 -3.90 15.09 11.51
N VAL A 134 -3.18 14.28 10.73
CA VAL A 134 -3.25 14.31 9.25
C VAL A 134 -4.68 14.02 8.78
N PHE A 135 -5.30 12.92 9.24
CA PHE A 135 -6.66 12.55 8.79
C PHE A 135 -7.70 13.62 9.12
N LEU A 136 -7.64 14.19 10.34
CA LEU A 136 -8.53 15.25 10.75
C LEU A 136 -8.33 16.53 9.95
N ARG A 137 -7.10 16.89 9.62
CA ARG A 137 -6.78 18.08 8.82
C ARG A 137 -7.26 17.93 7.37
N GLU A 138 -7.02 16.76 6.76
CA GLU A 138 -7.34 16.53 5.34
C GLU A 138 -8.83 16.31 5.10
N LEU A 139 -9.54 15.62 6.02
CA LEU A 139 -10.88 15.13 5.77
C LEU A 139 -11.94 15.56 6.80
N ARG A 140 -11.54 16.16 7.92
CA ARG A 140 -12.48 16.61 8.96
C ARG A 140 -13.50 15.51 9.34
N ALA A 141 -14.76 15.65 8.90
CA ALA A 141 -15.85 14.72 9.23
C ALA A 141 -15.60 13.28 8.71
N ASP A 142 -14.90 13.13 7.60
CA ASP A 142 -14.66 11.82 6.96
C ASP A 142 -13.38 11.13 7.46
N ALA A 143 -12.64 11.74 8.41
CA ALA A 143 -11.40 11.22 8.96
C ALA A 143 -11.56 9.79 9.54
N GLU A 144 -12.66 9.52 10.21
CA GLU A 144 -12.94 8.19 10.75
C GLU A 144 -13.26 7.16 9.66
N ALA A 145 -13.99 7.55 8.62
CA ALA A 145 -14.27 6.69 7.48
C ALA A 145 -12.97 6.31 6.74
N LEU A 146 -12.05 7.26 6.57
CA LEU A 146 -10.72 6.99 6.04
C LEU A 146 -9.95 6.03 6.95
N ALA A 147 -9.90 6.29 8.27
CA ALA A 147 -9.21 5.44 9.23
C ALA A 147 -9.72 3.99 9.19
N ALA A 148 -11.03 3.82 9.06
CA ALA A 148 -11.66 2.51 8.87
C ALA A 148 -11.21 1.84 7.56
N ALA A 149 -11.24 2.56 6.44
CA ALA A 149 -10.90 2.03 5.13
C ALA A 149 -9.42 1.62 5.01
N VAL A 150 -8.49 2.40 5.60
CA VAL A 150 -7.05 2.04 5.57
C VAL A 150 -6.68 0.96 6.59
N CYS A 151 -7.57 0.62 7.52
CA CYS A 151 -7.44 -0.53 8.43
C CYS A 151 -8.07 -1.81 7.88
N ALA A 152 -8.92 -1.71 6.87
CA ALA A 152 -9.50 -2.87 6.18
C ALA A 152 -8.57 -3.35 5.06
N PRO A 153 -8.52 -4.66 4.76
CA PRO A 153 -7.83 -5.13 3.56
C PRO A 153 -8.43 -4.49 2.30
N GLY A 154 -7.58 -3.85 1.50
CA GLY A 154 -8.03 -3.31 0.22
C GLY A 154 -8.30 -4.40 -0.82
N PRO A 155 -9.11 -4.11 -1.85
CA PRO A 155 -9.37 -5.05 -2.93
C PRO A 155 -8.08 -5.47 -3.62
N VAL A 156 -8.01 -6.71 -4.07
CA VAL A 156 -6.91 -7.18 -4.92
C VAL A 156 -7.24 -6.78 -6.34
N CYS A 157 -6.47 -5.85 -6.88
CA CYS A 157 -6.62 -5.39 -8.25
C CYS A 157 -5.47 -5.92 -9.11
N LEU A 158 -5.83 -6.38 -10.31
CA LEU A 158 -4.93 -6.87 -11.34
C LEU A 158 -4.99 -5.91 -12.52
N ARG A 159 -3.86 -5.67 -13.17
CA ARG A 159 -3.79 -4.95 -14.44
C ARG A 159 -3.51 -5.95 -15.56
N ALA A 160 -4.38 -6.01 -16.55
CA ALA A 160 -4.13 -6.78 -17.75
C ALA A 160 -2.89 -6.23 -18.48
N ASN A 161 -2.05 -7.13 -18.98
CA ASN A 161 -0.90 -6.75 -19.78
C ASN A 161 -1.32 -6.58 -21.24
N ALA A 162 -1.68 -5.36 -21.63
CA ALA A 162 -2.17 -5.06 -22.98
C ALA A 162 -1.16 -5.33 -24.12
N LEU A 163 0.12 -5.61 -23.80
CA LEU A 163 1.06 -6.17 -24.79
C LEU A 163 0.72 -7.60 -25.19
N ARG A 164 -0.04 -8.34 -24.39
CA ARG A 164 -0.28 -9.78 -24.56
C ARG A 164 -1.75 -10.17 -24.60
N ILE A 165 -2.59 -9.47 -23.84
CA ILE A 165 -3.99 -9.88 -23.65
C ILE A 165 -4.86 -8.68 -23.29
N GLY A 166 -6.09 -8.67 -23.78
CA GLY A 166 -7.10 -7.70 -23.36
C GLY A 166 -7.70 -8.04 -22.00
N ARG A 167 -8.22 -7.04 -21.29
CA ARG A 167 -8.80 -7.17 -19.95
C ARG A 167 -9.90 -8.25 -19.90
N ASP A 168 -10.84 -8.23 -20.83
CA ASP A 168 -12.00 -9.12 -20.79
C ASP A 168 -11.64 -10.58 -21.16
N GLU A 169 -10.61 -10.75 -21.99
CA GLU A 169 -10.05 -12.06 -22.29
C GLU A 169 -9.28 -12.62 -21.07
N LEU A 170 -8.49 -11.78 -20.38
CA LEU A 170 -7.83 -12.13 -19.14
C LEU A 170 -8.85 -12.56 -18.07
N ALA A 171 -9.97 -11.84 -17.93
CA ALA A 171 -11.02 -12.20 -16.97
C ALA A 171 -11.55 -13.62 -17.20
N ARG A 172 -11.86 -13.97 -18.47
CA ARG A 172 -12.30 -15.33 -18.85
C ARG A 172 -11.22 -16.41 -18.58
N LEU A 173 -9.96 -16.06 -18.76
CA LEU A 173 -8.84 -16.98 -18.49
C LEU A 173 -8.69 -17.21 -16.98
N LEU A 174 -8.75 -16.15 -16.19
CA LEU A 174 -8.68 -16.22 -14.71
C LEU A 174 -9.85 -17.01 -14.13
N GLU A 175 -11.05 -16.87 -14.67
CA GLU A 175 -12.23 -17.66 -14.27
C GLU A 175 -12.01 -19.16 -14.45
N ARG A 176 -11.35 -19.58 -15.54
CA ARG A 176 -10.96 -21.00 -15.77
C ARG A 176 -9.92 -21.48 -14.76
N GLU A 177 -9.13 -20.57 -14.19
CA GLU A 177 -8.18 -20.85 -13.10
C GLU A 177 -8.85 -20.73 -11.71
N GLY A 178 -10.19 -20.54 -11.64
CA GLY A 178 -10.95 -20.42 -10.38
C GLY A 178 -10.89 -19.02 -9.74
N VAL A 179 -10.46 -18.00 -10.47
CA VAL A 179 -10.35 -16.61 -9.98
C VAL A 179 -11.43 -15.76 -10.63
N LEU A 180 -12.45 -15.40 -9.84
CA LEU A 180 -13.51 -14.50 -10.30
C LEU A 180 -13.06 -13.03 -10.16
N THR A 181 -13.38 -12.26 -11.20
CA THR A 181 -13.05 -10.84 -11.25
C THR A 181 -14.21 -10.02 -11.80
N ARG A 182 -14.20 -8.72 -11.49
CA ARG A 182 -15.02 -7.71 -12.16
C ARG A 182 -14.12 -6.63 -12.76
N PRO A 183 -14.55 -5.90 -13.79
CA PRO A 183 -13.82 -4.73 -14.26
C PRO A 183 -13.57 -3.72 -13.12
N GLY A 184 -12.43 -3.04 -13.16
CA GLY A 184 -12.21 -1.85 -12.36
C GLY A 184 -13.22 -0.76 -12.72
N ARG A 185 -13.40 0.21 -11.82
CA ARG A 185 -14.38 1.27 -12.01
C ARG A 185 -13.85 2.38 -12.94
N TYR A 186 -12.55 2.63 -12.88
CA TYR A 186 -11.93 3.79 -13.52
C TYR A 186 -10.81 3.44 -14.50
N ALA A 187 -9.94 2.51 -14.14
CA ALA A 187 -8.80 2.18 -14.99
C ALA A 187 -9.19 1.13 -16.05
N ARG A 188 -8.82 1.41 -17.30
CA ARG A 188 -9.19 0.62 -18.49
C ARG A 188 -8.82 -0.86 -18.38
N ASP A 189 -7.61 -1.15 -17.87
CA ASP A 189 -7.04 -2.50 -17.85
C ASP A 189 -7.20 -3.18 -16.47
N ALA A 190 -7.96 -2.57 -15.57
CA ALA A 190 -8.16 -3.06 -14.21
C ALA A 190 -9.19 -4.19 -14.11
N LEU A 191 -8.83 -5.24 -13.37
CA LEU A 191 -9.71 -6.30 -12.89
C LEU A 191 -9.62 -6.37 -11.37
N VAL A 192 -10.75 -6.28 -10.69
CA VAL A 192 -10.85 -6.42 -9.23
C VAL A 192 -11.30 -7.84 -8.91
N MET A 193 -10.55 -8.54 -8.08
CA MET A 193 -10.92 -9.90 -7.66
C MET A 193 -12.16 -9.88 -6.76
N THR A 194 -13.08 -10.80 -7.00
CA THR A 194 -14.31 -11.01 -6.22
C THR A 194 -14.34 -12.36 -5.50
N SER A 195 -13.45 -13.28 -5.88
CA SER A 195 -13.23 -14.56 -5.17
C SER A 195 -12.18 -14.43 -4.06
N ALA A 196 -12.03 -15.47 -3.24
CA ALA A 196 -10.93 -15.58 -2.29
C ALA A 196 -9.58 -15.43 -3.02
N ARG A 197 -8.62 -14.76 -2.38
CA ARG A 197 -7.29 -14.53 -2.95
C ARG A 197 -6.48 -15.84 -3.03
N PRO A 198 -6.16 -16.34 -4.22
CA PRO A 198 -5.26 -17.47 -4.38
C PRO A 198 -3.79 -17.02 -4.25
N ASN A 199 -2.87 -17.97 -4.33
CA ASN A 199 -1.47 -17.64 -4.59
C ASN A 199 -1.33 -17.16 -6.05
N LEU A 200 -1.34 -15.83 -6.26
CA LEU A 200 -1.27 -15.22 -7.59
C LEU A 200 -0.03 -15.67 -8.38
N LEU A 201 1.11 -15.90 -7.69
CA LEU A 201 2.35 -16.33 -8.33
C LEU A 201 2.27 -17.76 -8.89
N ALA A 202 1.34 -18.56 -8.38
CA ALA A 202 1.10 -19.93 -8.85
C ALA A 202 0.19 -20.00 -10.08
N LEU A 203 -0.55 -18.94 -10.39
CA LEU A 203 -1.41 -18.89 -11.56
C LEU A 203 -0.61 -18.98 -12.85
N ARG A 204 -1.12 -19.72 -13.83
CA ARG A 204 -0.51 -19.83 -15.16
C ARG A 204 -0.49 -18.45 -15.84
N ALA A 205 -1.59 -17.72 -15.77
CA ALA A 205 -1.71 -16.37 -16.32
C ALA A 205 -0.61 -15.41 -15.78
N TYR A 206 -0.24 -15.51 -14.49
CA TYR A 206 0.86 -14.72 -13.93
C TYR A 206 2.22 -15.13 -14.49
N ARG A 207 2.49 -16.43 -14.53
CA ARG A 207 3.78 -16.97 -15.04
C ARG A 207 3.99 -16.64 -16.52
N GLU A 208 2.93 -16.58 -17.30
CA GLU A 208 2.94 -16.19 -18.71
C GLU A 208 2.99 -14.66 -18.91
N GLY A 209 2.99 -13.86 -17.81
CA GLY A 209 3.10 -12.41 -17.87
C GLY A 209 1.86 -11.70 -18.41
N LEU A 210 0.68 -12.32 -18.27
CA LEU A 210 -0.58 -11.79 -18.78
C LEU A 210 -1.18 -10.72 -17.88
N PHE A 211 -0.74 -10.61 -16.63
CA PHE A 211 -1.15 -9.56 -15.70
C PHE A 211 -0.09 -9.20 -14.67
N GLU A 212 -0.27 -8.03 -14.07
CA GLU A 212 0.44 -7.58 -12.88
C GLU A 212 -0.57 -7.30 -11.75
N ALA A 213 -0.20 -7.62 -10.49
CA ALA A 213 -0.95 -7.13 -9.34
C ALA A 213 -0.60 -5.65 -9.15
N GLN A 214 -1.58 -4.77 -9.34
CA GLN A 214 -1.42 -3.33 -9.25
C GLN A 214 -2.74 -2.68 -8.87
N ASP A 215 -2.74 -1.83 -7.83
CA ASP A 215 -3.92 -1.07 -7.42
C ASP A 215 -4.45 -0.19 -8.54
N GLU A 216 -5.78 0.02 -8.57
CA GLU A 216 -6.43 0.78 -9.64
C GLU A 216 -5.96 2.25 -9.67
N GLY A 217 -5.75 2.89 -8.51
CA GLY A 217 -5.18 4.24 -8.43
C GLY A 217 -3.77 4.32 -9.01
N SER A 218 -2.93 3.30 -8.77
CA SER A 218 -1.60 3.22 -9.39
C SER A 218 -1.66 3.06 -10.90
N GLN A 219 -2.68 2.37 -11.43
CA GLN A 219 -2.92 2.26 -12.88
C GLN A 219 -3.33 3.61 -13.48
N LEU A 220 -4.19 4.36 -12.78
CA LEU A 220 -4.61 5.72 -13.20
C LEU A 220 -3.40 6.65 -13.29
N VAL A 221 -2.50 6.64 -12.30
CA VAL A 221 -1.26 7.44 -12.37
C VAL A 221 -0.45 7.12 -13.63
N ALA A 222 -0.28 5.86 -13.98
CA ALA A 222 0.43 5.48 -15.21
C ALA A 222 -0.30 5.93 -16.47
N GLN A 223 -1.65 5.91 -16.49
CA GLN A 223 -2.47 6.40 -17.62
C GLN A 223 -2.33 7.91 -17.82
N LEU A 224 -2.12 8.71 -16.75
CA LEU A 224 -1.91 10.16 -16.84
C LEU A 224 -0.66 10.54 -17.63
N VAL A 225 0.34 9.66 -17.73
CA VAL A 225 1.52 9.89 -18.57
C VAL A 225 1.15 9.98 -20.04
N GLN A 226 0.03 9.35 -20.45
CA GLN A 226 -0.46 9.31 -21.85
C GLN A 226 0.65 8.87 -22.83
N ALA A 227 1.48 7.92 -22.42
CA ALA A 227 2.59 7.41 -23.21
C ALA A 227 2.09 6.85 -24.55
N GLN A 228 2.67 7.33 -25.65
CA GLN A 228 2.26 6.97 -27.02
C GLN A 228 3.29 6.05 -27.69
N PRO A 229 2.86 5.20 -28.62
CA PRO A 229 3.77 4.44 -29.46
C PRO A 229 4.75 5.34 -30.22
N GLY A 230 6.05 5.04 -30.11
CA GLY A 230 7.11 5.79 -30.76
C GLY A 230 7.76 6.89 -29.91
N GLU A 231 7.17 7.26 -28.77
CA GLU A 231 7.74 8.23 -27.84
C GLU A 231 8.96 7.67 -27.09
N THR A 232 9.75 8.58 -26.55
CA THR A 232 10.74 8.32 -25.50
C THR A 232 10.12 8.68 -24.16
N VAL A 233 10.00 7.70 -23.25
CA VAL A 233 9.36 7.86 -21.94
C VAL A 233 10.36 7.48 -20.84
N LEU A 234 10.44 8.28 -19.78
CA LEU A 234 11.27 8.03 -18.61
C LEU A 234 10.41 7.83 -17.36
N ASP A 235 10.59 6.70 -16.68
CA ASP A 235 10.09 6.45 -15.32
C ASP A 235 11.26 6.67 -14.34
N LEU A 236 11.30 7.85 -13.69
CA LEU A 236 12.45 8.32 -12.93
C LEU A 236 12.54 7.70 -11.51
N CYS A 237 11.45 7.16 -10.98
CA CYS A 237 11.39 6.49 -9.67
C CYS A 237 10.71 5.12 -9.84
N ALA A 238 11.25 4.31 -10.74
CA ALA A 238 10.59 3.13 -11.28
C ALA A 238 10.29 2.02 -10.25
N GLY A 239 11.03 1.99 -9.14
CA GLY A 239 10.92 0.93 -8.16
C GLY A 239 11.07 -0.45 -8.78
N ALA A 240 10.14 -1.35 -8.49
CA ALA A 240 10.10 -2.69 -9.09
C ALA A 240 9.30 -2.76 -10.41
N GLY A 241 9.00 -1.62 -11.05
CA GLY A 241 8.49 -1.54 -12.41
C GLY A 241 6.98 -1.63 -12.58
N GLY A 242 6.18 -1.44 -11.55
CA GLY A 242 4.71 -1.54 -11.66
C GLY A 242 4.13 -0.57 -12.69
N LYS A 243 4.48 0.72 -12.58
CA LYS A 243 4.08 1.78 -13.53
C LYS A 243 4.86 1.69 -14.83
N THR A 244 6.17 1.39 -14.78
CA THR A 244 6.99 1.15 -15.98
C THR A 244 6.36 0.15 -16.95
N LEU A 245 5.87 -1.00 -16.44
CA LEU A 245 5.22 -2.01 -17.27
C LEU A 245 3.84 -1.57 -17.78
N ALA A 246 3.15 -0.65 -17.10
CA ALA A 246 1.94 -0.02 -17.61
C ALA A 246 2.27 0.91 -18.78
N LEU A 247 3.35 1.69 -18.67
CA LEU A 247 3.84 2.56 -19.75
C LEU A 247 4.26 1.74 -20.98
N ALA A 248 5.02 0.64 -20.78
CA ALA A 248 5.37 -0.27 -21.88
C ALA A 248 4.13 -0.79 -22.63
N ALA A 249 3.07 -1.14 -21.88
CA ALA A 249 1.81 -1.60 -22.45
C ALA A 249 1.10 -0.49 -23.22
N ALA A 250 1.04 0.74 -22.68
CA ALA A 250 0.45 1.90 -23.35
C ALA A 250 1.18 2.25 -24.66
N MET A 251 2.50 2.15 -24.68
CA MET A 251 3.32 2.36 -25.86
C MET A 251 3.20 1.24 -26.91
N GLY A 252 2.53 0.13 -26.59
CA GLY A 252 2.42 -1.03 -27.50
C GLY A 252 3.78 -1.65 -27.81
N GLY A 253 4.76 -1.53 -26.92
CA GLY A 253 6.13 -2.00 -27.11
C GLY A 253 6.94 -1.24 -28.17
N ARG A 254 6.49 -0.05 -28.59
CA ARG A 254 7.14 0.78 -29.61
C ARG A 254 7.63 2.10 -29.02
N GLY A 255 8.85 2.52 -29.37
CA GLY A 255 9.53 3.68 -28.81
C GLY A 255 10.62 3.28 -27.83
N ARG A 256 11.07 4.24 -27.01
CA ARG A 256 12.09 4.01 -25.97
C ARG A 256 11.48 4.23 -24.59
N LEU A 257 11.56 3.22 -23.74
CA LEU A 257 11.14 3.32 -22.34
C LEU A 257 12.35 3.12 -21.43
N LEU A 258 12.70 4.18 -20.71
CA LEU A 258 13.77 4.15 -19.74
C LEU A 258 13.19 4.10 -18.31
N ALA A 259 13.90 3.40 -17.43
CA ALA A 259 13.55 3.30 -16.02
C ALA A 259 14.78 3.49 -15.15
N TRP A 260 14.64 4.29 -14.10
CA TRP A 260 15.68 4.51 -13.13
C TRP A 260 15.14 4.49 -11.70
N ASP A 261 15.93 3.96 -10.78
CA ASP A 261 15.68 3.98 -9.34
C ASP A 261 17.04 3.89 -8.63
N PRO A 262 17.27 4.57 -7.50
CA PRO A 262 18.53 4.47 -6.75
C PRO A 262 18.77 3.08 -6.15
N ASP A 263 17.73 2.25 -6.00
CA ASP A 263 17.80 0.90 -5.46
C ASP A 263 18.03 -0.13 -6.59
N ALA A 264 19.27 -0.62 -6.70
CA ALA A 264 19.65 -1.62 -7.71
C ALA A 264 18.88 -2.95 -7.59
N ASP A 265 18.45 -3.33 -6.39
CA ASP A 265 17.65 -4.55 -6.17
C ASP A 265 16.23 -4.39 -6.71
N ARG A 266 15.67 -3.18 -6.64
CA ARG A 266 14.40 -2.86 -7.28
C ARG A 266 14.52 -2.92 -8.79
N LEU A 267 15.58 -2.35 -9.38
CA LEU A 267 15.83 -2.41 -10.83
C LEU A 267 16.05 -3.84 -11.33
N ARG A 268 16.74 -4.69 -10.57
CA ARG A 268 16.86 -6.11 -10.91
C ARG A 268 15.49 -6.78 -10.99
N ARG A 269 14.61 -6.56 -9.98
CA ARG A 269 13.23 -7.08 -9.99
C ARG A 269 12.40 -6.52 -11.14
N LEU A 270 12.59 -5.23 -11.49
CA LEU A 270 11.98 -4.63 -12.68
C LEU A 270 12.37 -5.39 -13.94
N SER A 271 13.67 -5.66 -14.14
CA SER A 271 14.17 -6.37 -15.32
C SER A 271 13.61 -7.79 -15.43
N GLU A 272 13.48 -8.51 -14.32
CA GLU A 272 12.85 -9.84 -14.29
C GLU A 272 11.36 -9.78 -14.67
N ARG A 273 10.63 -8.79 -14.13
CA ARG A 273 9.21 -8.58 -14.45
C ARG A 273 9.01 -8.15 -15.89
N ALA A 274 9.87 -7.25 -16.41
CA ALA A 274 9.81 -6.80 -17.80
C ALA A 274 9.97 -7.98 -18.77
N ARG A 275 10.97 -8.84 -18.53
CA ARG A 275 11.16 -10.06 -19.31
C ARG A 275 9.94 -10.97 -19.28
N ARG A 276 9.34 -11.21 -18.11
CA ARG A 276 8.12 -12.01 -17.96
C ARG A 276 6.95 -11.37 -18.71
N ALA A 277 6.77 -10.05 -18.60
CA ALA A 277 5.71 -9.30 -19.28
C ALA A 277 5.91 -9.17 -20.79
N GLY A 278 7.12 -9.46 -21.31
CA GLY A 278 7.47 -9.23 -22.71
C GLY A 278 7.67 -7.75 -23.05
N ALA A 279 8.05 -6.94 -22.08
CA ALA A 279 8.31 -5.52 -22.22
C ALA A 279 9.82 -5.27 -22.40
N THR A 280 10.19 -4.35 -23.29
CA THR A 280 11.57 -3.85 -23.43
C THR A 280 11.68 -2.57 -22.61
N VAL A 281 12.64 -2.55 -21.67
CA VAL A 281 12.93 -1.42 -20.79
C VAL A 281 14.43 -1.22 -20.71
N GLU A 282 14.88 -0.01 -20.94
CA GLU A 282 16.28 0.41 -20.78
C GLU A 282 16.49 0.88 -19.33
N ILE A 283 17.55 0.39 -18.68
CA ILE A 283 17.89 0.89 -17.33
C ILE A 283 18.81 2.10 -17.46
N GLY A 284 18.35 3.25 -17.01
CA GLY A 284 19.07 4.52 -17.08
C GLY A 284 18.12 5.69 -17.05
N ARG A 285 18.69 6.90 -17.03
CA ARG A 285 17.93 8.17 -17.03
C ARG A 285 18.52 9.25 -17.95
N ASP A 286 19.63 8.98 -18.60
CA ASP A 286 20.33 9.93 -19.47
C ASP A 286 19.59 10.08 -20.80
N VAL A 287 18.50 10.84 -20.79
CA VAL A 287 17.65 11.06 -21.95
C VAL A 287 16.86 12.35 -21.81
N GLU A 288 16.57 12.98 -22.95
CA GLU A 288 15.52 13.98 -23.11
C GLU A 288 14.27 13.26 -23.60
N ALA A 289 13.16 13.33 -22.84
CA ALA A 289 11.99 12.48 -23.01
C ALA A 289 10.75 13.28 -23.42
N ASP A 290 9.86 12.62 -24.17
CA ASP A 290 8.51 13.10 -24.51
C ASP A 290 7.59 13.15 -23.29
N ALA A 291 7.80 12.21 -22.37
CA ALA A 291 7.08 12.16 -21.11
C ALA A 291 7.97 11.61 -19.98
N VAL A 292 7.88 12.22 -18.81
CA VAL A 292 8.59 11.80 -17.59
C VAL A 292 7.57 11.54 -16.51
N LEU A 293 7.65 10.36 -15.89
CA LEU A 293 6.93 10.01 -14.67
C LEU A 293 7.88 10.13 -13.48
N ALA A 294 7.48 10.89 -12.49
CA ALA A 294 8.11 11.00 -11.17
C ALA A 294 7.13 10.50 -10.11
N ASP A 295 7.04 9.16 -9.91
CA ASP A 295 6.32 8.50 -8.81
C ASP A 295 7.23 8.47 -7.59
N VAL A 296 7.29 9.59 -6.87
CA VAL A 296 8.35 9.91 -5.93
C VAL A 296 8.22 9.20 -4.58
N PRO A 297 9.31 8.99 -3.83
CA PRO A 297 9.24 8.55 -2.45
C PRO A 297 8.36 9.48 -1.61
N CYS A 298 7.50 8.90 -0.77
CA CYS A 298 6.54 9.64 0.05
C CYS A 298 6.25 8.90 1.36
N SER A 299 5.41 9.48 2.21
CA SER A 299 5.00 8.86 3.48
C SER A 299 4.05 7.65 3.35
N GLU A 300 3.59 7.32 2.15
CA GLU A 300 2.79 6.13 1.81
C GLU A 300 1.47 5.99 2.61
N LEU A 301 0.95 7.08 3.20
CA LEU A 301 -0.27 7.04 4.03
C LEU A 301 -1.53 6.62 3.25
N GLY A 302 -1.52 6.75 1.93
CA GLY A 302 -2.61 6.29 1.06
C GLY A 302 -2.64 4.77 0.86
N THR A 303 -1.54 4.08 1.15
CA THR A 303 -1.37 2.63 0.95
C THR A 303 -1.26 1.83 2.25
N LEU A 304 -1.60 2.45 3.40
CA LEU A 304 -1.51 1.80 4.73
C LEU A 304 -2.24 0.46 4.82
N ARG A 305 -3.29 0.26 4.04
CA ARG A 305 -4.02 -1.01 3.97
C ARG A 305 -3.21 -2.15 3.30
N ARG A 306 -2.11 -1.82 2.60
CA ARG A 306 -1.19 -2.78 1.97
C ARG A 306 -0.03 -3.19 2.88
N GLY A 307 0.43 -2.24 3.73
CA GLY A 307 1.49 -2.42 4.70
C GLY A 307 1.12 -1.75 6.03
N PRO A 308 0.18 -2.34 6.81
CA PRO A 308 -0.40 -1.65 7.95
C PRO A 308 0.57 -1.38 9.10
N ASP A 309 1.71 -2.07 9.17
CA ASP A 309 2.78 -1.84 10.14
C ASP A 309 3.59 -0.56 9.86
N LEU A 310 3.54 -0.03 8.63
CA LEU A 310 4.18 1.24 8.26
C LEU A 310 3.78 2.38 9.21
N ARG A 311 2.52 2.40 9.67
CA ARG A 311 2.00 3.41 10.62
C ARG A 311 2.82 3.55 11.91
N PHE A 312 3.59 2.53 12.28
CA PHE A 312 4.43 2.55 13.48
C PHE A 312 5.93 2.60 13.19
N ARG A 313 6.33 2.48 11.92
CA ARG A 313 7.73 2.57 11.49
C ARG A 313 8.10 3.97 11.01
N LEU A 314 7.13 4.70 10.49
CA LEU A 314 7.30 6.08 10.07
C LEU A 314 6.97 7.01 11.24
N CYS A 315 7.89 7.90 11.59
CA CYS A 315 7.64 8.98 12.54
C CYS A 315 7.31 10.30 11.81
N GLU A 316 6.79 11.29 12.53
CA GLU A 316 6.40 12.58 11.97
C GLU A 316 7.61 13.35 11.41
N GLU A 317 8.75 13.26 12.09
CA GLU A 317 10.01 13.91 11.69
C GLU A 317 10.54 13.36 10.37
N ASP A 318 10.42 12.05 10.13
CA ASP A 318 10.78 11.44 8.85
C ASP A 318 9.81 11.86 7.76
N ALA A 319 8.51 11.88 8.07
CA ALA A 319 7.48 12.33 7.14
C ALA A 319 7.67 13.80 6.73
N ALA A 320 8.16 14.66 7.63
CA ALA A 320 8.43 16.07 7.36
C ALA A 320 9.56 16.31 6.34
N ARG A 321 10.41 15.30 6.06
CA ARG A 321 11.53 15.43 5.10
C ARG A 321 11.09 15.19 3.65
N PHE A 322 10.00 14.49 3.41
CA PHE A 322 9.58 14.13 2.05
C PHE A 322 9.31 15.33 1.14
N PRO A 323 8.64 16.41 1.56
CA PRO A 323 8.37 17.53 0.66
C PRO A 323 9.63 18.16 0.05
N ALA A 324 10.74 18.24 0.81
CA ALA A 324 12.01 18.73 0.28
C ALA A 324 12.62 17.76 -0.74
N LEU A 325 12.68 16.46 -0.40
CA LEU A 325 13.17 15.42 -1.31
C LEU A 325 12.35 15.38 -2.60
N GLN A 326 11.03 15.51 -2.50
CA GLN A 326 10.12 15.47 -3.65
C GLN A 326 10.34 16.66 -4.60
N ARG A 327 10.58 17.85 -4.07
CA ARG A 327 10.98 19.03 -4.89
C ARG A 327 12.28 18.75 -5.63
N ASP A 328 13.31 18.23 -4.95
CA ASP A 328 14.60 17.92 -5.57
C ASP A 328 14.46 16.88 -6.71
N VAL A 329 13.62 15.85 -6.50
CA VAL A 329 13.33 14.85 -7.54
C VAL A 329 12.57 15.45 -8.70
N LEU A 330 11.60 16.34 -8.46
CA LEU A 330 10.84 17.02 -9.52
C LEU A 330 11.74 17.96 -10.34
N GLU A 331 12.62 18.72 -9.69
CA GLU A 331 13.62 19.55 -10.38
C GLU A 331 14.55 18.69 -11.27
N ALA A 332 14.92 17.52 -10.79
CA ALA A 332 15.68 16.56 -11.60
C ALA A 332 14.84 16.03 -12.77
N ALA A 333 13.59 15.68 -12.53
CA ALA A 333 12.67 15.15 -13.55
C ALA A 333 12.42 16.17 -14.68
N LEU A 334 12.22 17.44 -14.33
CA LEU A 334 11.96 18.51 -15.30
C LEU A 334 13.13 18.72 -16.29
N ARG A 335 14.37 18.46 -15.88
CA ARG A 335 15.55 18.52 -16.77
C ARG A 335 15.54 17.48 -17.87
N HIS A 336 14.81 16.39 -17.69
CA HIS A 336 14.64 15.33 -18.68
C HIS A 336 13.45 15.56 -19.61
N VAL A 337 12.57 16.50 -19.30
CA VAL A 337 11.41 16.81 -20.14
C VAL A 337 11.82 17.72 -21.28
N ARG A 338 11.62 17.31 -22.54
CA ARG A 338 11.84 18.16 -23.71
C ARG A 338 10.80 19.29 -23.80
N PRO A 339 11.05 20.39 -24.54
CA PRO A 339 10.01 21.34 -24.89
C PRO A 339 8.83 20.65 -25.56
N GLY A 340 7.60 20.98 -25.17
CA GLY A 340 6.36 20.30 -25.60
C GLY A 340 6.09 18.97 -24.90
N GLY A 341 7.04 18.47 -24.10
CA GLY A 341 6.91 17.20 -23.37
C GLY A 341 6.04 17.30 -22.11
N ARG A 342 5.73 16.15 -21.52
CA ARG A 342 4.87 16.02 -20.34
C ARG A 342 5.66 15.60 -19.10
N LEU A 343 5.35 16.21 -17.95
CA LEU A 343 5.82 15.79 -16.61
C LEU A 343 4.62 15.32 -15.80
N VAL A 344 4.72 14.14 -15.22
CA VAL A 344 3.74 13.61 -14.27
C VAL A 344 4.41 13.42 -12.92
N TYR A 345 3.92 14.12 -11.93
CA TYR A 345 4.26 13.93 -10.52
C TYR A 345 3.23 13.05 -9.85
N ALA A 346 3.64 12.08 -9.06
CA ALA A 346 2.73 11.25 -8.30
C ALA A 346 3.28 10.84 -6.94
N THR A 347 2.36 10.64 -6.00
CA THR A 347 2.61 10.08 -4.67
C THR A 347 1.51 9.09 -4.29
N CYS A 348 1.79 8.19 -3.35
CA CYS A 348 0.79 7.36 -2.69
C CYS A 348 0.54 7.83 -1.24
N THR A 349 0.57 9.13 -0.99
CA THR A 349 0.26 9.73 0.31
C THR A 349 -0.99 10.59 0.28
N LEU A 350 -1.49 10.91 1.47
CA LEU A 350 -2.68 11.72 1.67
C LEU A 350 -2.37 13.17 2.07
N ARG A 351 -1.09 13.48 2.36
CA ARG A 351 -0.64 14.75 2.91
C ARG A 351 -0.54 15.84 1.86
N ARG A 352 -1.19 16.98 2.09
CA ARG A 352 -1.11 18.15 1.19
C ARG A 352 0.30 18.69 1.05
N GLU A 353 1.10 18.63 2.12
CA GLU A 353 2.49 19.07 2.12
C GLU A 353 3.37 18.29 1.13
N GLU A 354 3.01 17.04 0.86
CA GLU A 354 3.69 16.17 -0.10
C GLU A 354 3.01 16.15 -1.48
N ASN A 355 1.87 16.76 -1.63
CA ASN A 355 1.00 16.71 -2.80
C ASN A 355 0.85 18.11 -3.43
N GLU A 356 -0.25 18.80 -3.13
CA GLU A 356 -0.59 20.09 -3.73
C GLU A 356 0.47 21.17 -3.46
N GLU A 357 1.06 21.20 -2.26
CA GLU A 357 2.04 22.23 -1.93
C GLU A 357 3.35 22.06 -2.71
N VAL A 358 3.77 20.81 -2.94
CA VAL A 358 4.93 20.50 -3.79
C VAL A 358 4.63 20.85 -5.26
N ALA A 359 3.45 20.47 -5.76
CA ALA A 359 3.04 20.76 -7.13
C ALA A 359 2.96 22.28 -7.39
N VAL A 360 2.31 23.04 -6.51
CA VAL A 360 2.19 24.49 -6.63
C VAL A 360 3.56 25.19 -6.46
N ALA A 361 4.45 24.66 -5.62
CA ALA A 361 5.80 25.22 -5.49
C ALA A 361 6.60 25.08 -6.79
N LEU A 362 6.51 23.92 -7.47
CA LEU A 362 7.14 23.72 -8.77
C LEU A 362 6.62 24.73 -9.81
N GLU A 363 5.31 24.91 -9.91
CA GLU A 363 4.67 25.84 -10.85
C GLU A 363 5.13 27.29 -10.65
N ARG A 364 5.31 27.71 -9.38
CA ARG A 364 5.80 29.05 -9.07
C ARG A 364 7.25 29.27 -9.49
N GLY A 365 8.06 28.22 -9.45
CA GLY A 365 9.46 28.25 -9.87
C GLY A 365 9.65 28.15 -11.39
N HIS A 366 8.66 27.60 -12.11
CA HIS A 366 8.76 27.21 -13.51
C HIS A 366 7.54 27.69 -14.33
N PRO A 367 7.54 28.99 -14.76
CA PRO A 367 6.44 29.56 -15.56
C PRO A 367 6.29 28.90 -16.93
N GLU A 368 7.28 28.15 -17.40
CA GLU A 368 7.22 27.32 -18.62
C GLU A 368 6.38 26.05 -18.44
N LEU A 369 5.85 25.77 -17.25
CA LEU A 369 4.98 24.62 -17.00
C LEU A 369 3.51 25.02 -17.09
N GLU A 370 2.79 24.48 -18.05
CA GLU A 370 1.35 24.57 -18.15
C GLU A 370 0.71 23.35 -17.45
N ARG A 371 -0.09 23.57 -16.39
CA ARG A 371 -0.82 22.47 -15.76
C ARG A 371 -1.90 21.95 -16.69
N LEU A 372 -1.95 20.62 -16.83
CA LEU A 372 -3.00 19.93 -17.56
C LEU A 372 -3.98 19.29 -16.58
N SER A 373 -5.28 19.52 -16.77
CA SER A 373 -6.29 18.81 -16.00
C SER A 373 -6.37 17.35 -16.48
N PRO A 374 -6.29 16.35 -15.58
CA PRO A 374 -6.49 14.94 -15.96
C PRO A 374 -7.85 14.71 -16.65
N ASP A 375 -7.85 13.97 -17.75
CA ASP A 375 -9.09 13.52 -18.41
C ASP A 375 -9.64 12.28 -17.69
N LEU A 376 -10.25 12.53 -16.52
CA LEU A 376 -10.83 11.54 -15.62
C LEU A 376 -12.14 12.07 -15.06
N PRO A 377 -13.02 11.22 -14.50
CA PRO A 377 -14.24 11.65 -13.80
C PRO A 377 -13.97 12.72 -12.76
N SER A 378 -14.87 13.70 -12.66
CA SER A 378 -14.72 14.89 -11.79
C SER A 378 -14.52 14.55 -10.32
N GLU A 379 -15.10 13.45 -9.84
CA GLU A 379 -14.89 12.97 -8.47
C GLU A 379 -13.45 12.58 -8.16
N LEU A 380 -12.63 12.27 -9.18
CA LEU A 380 -11.20 11.98 -9.05
C LEU A 380 -10.31 13.20 -9.27
N VAL A 381 -10.87 14.33 -9.76
CA VAL A 381 -10.11 15.53 -10.15
C VAL A 381 -10.75 16.79 -9.54
N PRO A 382 -10.89 16.89 -8.20
CA PRO A 382 -11.62 17.98 -7.57
C PRO A 382 -11.01 19.38 -7.81
N ASP A 383 -9.68 19.48 -7.87
CA ASP A 383 -8.95 20.77 -7.97
C ASP A 383 -7.95 20.77 -9.15
N GLY A 384 -8.24 20.01 -10.20
CA GLY A 384 -7.34 19.86 -11.36
C GLY A 384 -6.16 18.90 -11.14
N PHE A 385 -6.16 18.16 -10.03
CA PHE A 385 -5.21 17.10 -9.70
C PHE A 385 -5.93 15.76 -9.58
N LEU A 386 -5.29 14.65 -9.91
CA LEU A 386 -5.81 13.34 -9.52
C LEU A 386 -5.75 13.22 -7.99
N ARG A 387 -6.88 12.84 -7.40
CA ARG A 387 -6.97 12.54 -5.96
C ARG A 387 -7.84 11.30 -5.75
N THR A 388 -7.26 10.24 -5.21
CA THR A 388 -8.01 9.04 -4.84
C THR A 388 -8.02 8.84 -3.33
N TRP A 389 -9.12 8.32 -2.81
CA TRP A 389 -9.34 8.11 -1.39
C TRP A 389 -9.85 6.69 -1.13
N PRO A 390 -9.22 5.92 -0.21
CA PRO A 390 -9.64 4.55 0.09
C PRO A 390 -11.11 4.38 0.47
N HIS A 391 -11.66 5.32 1.24
CA HIS A 391 -13.05 5.28 1.72
C HIS A 391 -14.10 5.72 0.70
N LEU A 392 -13.71 6.45 -0.34
CA LEU A 392 -14.64 6.94 -1.38
C LEU A 392 -14.59 6.10 -2.66
N HIS A 393 -13.40 5.64 -3.04
CA HIS A 393 -13.17 5.06 -4.36
C HIS A 393 -12.83 3.57 -4.33
N ASP A 394 -12.69 2.98 -3.13
CA ASP A 394 -12.27 1.58 -2.92
C ASP A 394 -10.93 1.21 -3.60
N MET A 395 -10.07 2.22 -3.81
CA MET A 395 -8.68 2.05 -4.29
C MET A 395 -7.71 2.71 -3.32
N ASP A 396 -6.42 2.49 -3.47
CA ASP A 396 -5.41 3.13 -2.62
C ASP A 396 -5.41 4.65 -2.84
N GLY A 397 -4.95 5.40 -1.83
CA GLY A 397 -4.87 6.86 -1.91
C GLY A 397 -3.68 7.30 -2.74
N PHE A 398 -3.95 7.96 -3.86
CA PHE A 398 -2.95 8.54 -4.74
C PHE A 398 -3.24 10.02 -4.99
N PHE A 399 -2.18 10.74 -5.27
CA PHE A 399 -2.19 12.08 -5.84
C PHE A 399 -1.38 12.09 -7.12
N ALA A 400 -1.80 12.87 -8.13
CA ALA A 400 -0.94 13.19 -9.25
C ALA A 400 -1.26 14.57 -9.86
N ALA A 401 -0.20 15.23 -10.33
CA ALA A 401 -0.23 16.45 -11.11
C ALA A 401 0.41 16.22 -12.48
N VAL A 402 -0.11 16.87 -13.51
CA VAL A 402 0.37 16.72 -14.89
C VAL A 402 0.68 18.10 -15.44
N TRP A 403 1.82 18.25 -16.09
CA TRP A 403 2.21 19.48 -16.79
C TRP A 403 2.72 19.20 -18.19
N ARG A 404 2.58 20.21 -19.03
CA ARG A 404 3.30 20.34 -20.30
C ARG A 404 4.39 21.40 -20.13
N LYS A 405 5.58 21.12 -20.61
CA LYS A 405 6.66 22.10 -20.70
C LYS A 405 6.50 22.88 -22.00
N VAL A 406 6.20 24.17 -21.93
CA VAL A 406 5.99 25.06 -23.08
C VAL A 406 7.32 25.61 -23.58
#